data_0f8c493079a54e4166d93a714a215431
#
_entry.id   0f8c493079a54e4166d93a714a215431
#
_cell.length_a   1.000
_cell.length_b   1.000
_cell.length_c   1.000
_cell.angle_alpha   90.00
_cell.angle_beta   90.00
_cell.angle_gamma   90.00
#
_symmetry.space_group_name_H-M   'P 1'
#
loop_
_entity.id
_entity.type
_entity.pdbx_description
1 polymer ?
#
loop_
_entity_poly.entity_id
_entity_poly.type
_entity_poly.pdbx_seq_one_letter_code
_entity_poly.pdbx_strand_id
1 'polypeptide(L)'
;AKGSSAEEEDRPPLSEQTPAELTKHVQKDITYETKNVFKFQPSVAGSFVVVILFLCFSTLAFMRIEDMSRRDAFYFCCTLLTTVGYGDIAPQTVPGKAFTMVYILLGLTLVTTCIGTIISEGAHLATAGPPQLPSVQRELRSLALAVLLVLAVNCIGAYWVVQIDGVSVFDGFYWALITSTSVGLGDIETKDATRT
;
A
#
# COMPACT_ATOMS: atom_id res chain seq x y z
N ALA A 1 -8.78 -29.48 -11.06
CA ALA A 1 -9.40 -29.36 -12.39
C ALA A 1 -10.48 -30.43 -12.69
N LYS A 2 -10.79 -31.38 -11.79
CA LYS A 2 -11.83 -32.43 -11.97
C LYS A 2 -13.14 -32.18 -11.20
N GLY A 3 -13.24 -31.13 -10.41
CA GLY A 3 -14.45 -30.81 -9.62
C GLY A 3 -15.40 -29.81 -10.27
N SER A 4 -14.93 -29.02 -11.25
CA SER A 4 -15.72 -27.95 -11.89
C SER A 4 -16.67 -28.48 -13.00
N SER A 5 -16.30 -29.55 -13.69
CA SER A 5 -17.07 -30.04 -14.82
C SER A 5 -18.34 -30.84 -14.43
N ALA A 6 -18.41 -31.39 -13.22
CA ALA A 6 -19.57 -32.17 -12.77
C ALA A 6 -20.70 -31.27 -12.17
N GLU A 7 -20.38 -30.10 -11.66
CA GLU A 7 -21.37 -29.13 -11.14
C GLU A 7 -22.00 -28.27 -12.26
N GLU A 8 -21.36 -28.19 -13.42
CA GLU A 8 -21.85 -27.43 -14.58
C GLU A 8 -22.90 -28.19 -15.39
N GLU A 9 -22.86 -29.51 -15.34
CA GLU A 9 -23.77 -30.41 -16.10
C GLU A 9 -25.18 -30.53 -15.48
N ASP A 10 -25.33 -30.16 -14.19
CA ASP A 10 -26.61 -30.27 -13.43
C ASP A 10 -27.27 -28.89 -13.23
N ARG A 11 -26.88 -27.86 -14.01
CA ARG A 11 -27.47 -26.52 -13.91
C ARG A 11 -28.78 -26.42 -14.67
N PRO A 12 -29.87 -25.95 -14.03
CA PRO A 12 -31.09 -25.65 -14.76
C PRO A 12 -30.83 -24.50 -15.76
N PRO A 13 -31.52 -24.47 -16.89
CA PRO A 13 -31.36 -23.44 -17.91
C PRO A 13 -31.62 -22.04 -17.33
N LEU A 14 -30.90 -21.04 -17.81
CA LEU A 14 -30.94 -19.65 -17.32
C LEU A 14 -32.36 -19.04 -17.28
N SER A 15 -33.29 -19.57 -18.10
CA SER A 15 -34.70 -19.14 -18.17
C SER A 15 -35.55 -19.58 -16.98
N GLU A 16 -35.09 -20.59 -16.22
CA GLU A 16 -35.81 -21.12 -15.06
C GLU A 16 -35.24 -20.70 -13.71
N GLN A 17 -34.10 -19.97 -13.70
CA GLN A 17 -33.47 -19.54 -12.48
C GLN A 17 -34.09 -18.23 -11.95
N THR A 18 -34.39 -18.21 -10.68
CA THR A 18 -34.84 -16.99 -10.02
C THR A 18 -33.69 -15.96 -9.89
N PRO A 19 -33.97 -14.64 -9.88
CA PRO A 19 -32.93 -13.60 -9.71
C PRO A 19 -32.05 -13.80 -8.47
N ALA A 20 -32.60 -14.40 -7.42
CA ALA A 20 -31.86 -14.70 -6.19
C ALA A 20 -30.89 -15.88 -6.35
N GLU A 21 -31.22 -16.86 -7.17
CA GLU A 21 -30.33 -17.98 -7.49
C GLU A 21 -29.23 -17.55 -8.44
N LEU A 22 -29.56 -16.71 -9.42
CA LEU A 22 -28.58 -16.15 -10.35
C LEU A 22 -27.52 -15.31 -9.60
N THR A 23 -27.94 -14.46 -8.67
CA THR A 23 -27.00 -13.68 -7.85
C THR A 23 -26.11 -14.55 -6.96
N LYS A 24 -26.64 -15.65 -6.41
CA LYS A 24 -25.83 -16.59 -5.62
C LYS A 24 -24.79 -17.32 -6.47
N HIS A 25 -25.15 -17.71 -7.70
CA HIS A 25 -24.21 -18.38 -8.62
C HIS A 25 -23.12 -17.41 -9.07
N VAL A 26 -23.47 -16.21 -9.51
CA VAL A 26 -22.50 -15.19 -9.89
C VAL A 26 -21.56 -14.85 -8.72
N GLN A 27 -22.11 -14.73 -7.51
CA GLN A 27 -21.31 -14.49 -6.31
C GLN A 27 -20.36 -15.65 -5.98
N LYS A 28 -20.81 -16.90 -6.19
CA LYS A 28 -19.99 -18.10 -5.99
C LYS A 28 -18.87 -18.17 -7.04
N ASP A 29 -19.17 -17.87 -8.29
CA ASP A 29 -18.18 -17.90 -9.39
C ASP A 29 -17.14 -16.77 -9.22
N ILE A 30 -17.55 -15.55 -8.87
CA ILE A 30 -16.64 -14.44 -8.53
C ILE A 30 -15.74 -14.82 -7.35
N THR A 31 -16.30 -15.43 -6.31
CA THR A 31 -15.53 -15.85 -5.12
C THR A 31 -14.57 -16.99 -5.44
N TYR A 32 -14.92 -17.88 -6.35
CA TYR A 32 -14.05 -18.99 -6.78
C TYR A 32 -12.91 -18.49 -7.67
N GLU A 33 -13.19 -17.58 -8.59
CA GLU A 33 -12.18 -16.96 -9.44
C GLU A 33 -11.20 -16.12 -8.60
N THR A 34 -11.69 -15.30 -7.69
CA THR A 34 -10.82 -14.53 -6.79
C THR A 34 -9.96 -15.41 -5.90
N LYS A 35 -10.47 -16.53 -5.38
CA LYS A 35 -9.66 -17.50 -4.62
C LYS A 35 -8.56 -18.16 -5.43
N ASN A 36 -8.78 -18.42 -6.71
CA ASN A 36 -7.77 -19.05 -7.56
C ASN A 36 -6.69 -18.10 -8.04
N VAL A 37 -7.01 -16.83 -8.26
CA VAL A 37 -6.03 -15.77 -8.58
C VAL A 37 -5.14 -15.46 -7.37
N PHE A 38 -5.66 -15.60 -6.13
CA PHE A 38 -4.95 -15.33 -4.87
C PHE A 38 -4.45 -16.60 -4.14
N LYS A 39 -4.03 -17.63 -4.86
CA LYS A 39 -3.49 -18.85 -4.24
C LYS A 39 -2.14 -18.68 -3.54
N PHE A 40 -1.46 -17.55 -3.74
CA PHE A 40 -0.27 -17.15 -3.00
C PHE A 40 -0.67 -16.10 -1.97
N GLN A 41 -1.17 -16.55 -0.83
CA GLN A 41 -1.43 -15.67 0.32
C GLN A 41 -0.27 -15.84 1.32
N PRO A 42 0.80 -15.03 1.19
CA PRO A 42 1.83 -14.99 2.22
C PRO A 42 1.17 -14.51 3.52
N SER A 43 1.56 -15.07 4.65
CA SER A 43 1.15 -14.51 5.92
C SER A 43 1.56 -13.04 5.99
N VAL A 44 0.83 -12.20 6.73
CA VAL A 44 1.17 -10.77 6.90
C VAL A 44 2.65 -10.59 7.25
N ALA A 45 3.16 -11.42 8.17
CA ALA A 45 4.57 -11.42 8.54
C ALA A 45 5.50 -11.74 7.35
N GLY A 46 5.15 -12.71 6.51
CA GLY A 46 5.90 -13.04 5.30
C GLY A 46 5.97 -11.89 4.30
N SER A 47 4.88 -11.15 4.13
CA SER A 47 4.83 -9.98 3.27
C SER A 47 5.79 -8.88 3.74
N PHE A 48 5.81 -8.59 5.04
CA PHE A 48 6.76 -7.62 5.60
C PHE A 48 8.22 -8.04 5.40
N VAL A 49 8.54 -9.31 5.60
CA VAL A 49 9.91 -9.83 5.37
C VAL A 49 10.32 -9.63 3.91
N VAL A 50 9.45 -9.91 2.96
CA VAL A 50 9.75 -9.70 1.53
C VAL A 50 9.98 -8.23 1.20
N VAL A 51 9.17 -7.30 1.76
CA VAL A 51 9.38 -5.85 1.58
C VAL A 51 10.74 -5.41 2.13
N ILE A 52 11.09 -5.87 3.34
CA ILE A 52 12.37 -5.52 3.97
C ILE A 52 13.56 -6.05 3.13
N LEU A 53 13.49 -7.30 2.66
CA LEU A 53 14.53 -7.88 1.81
C LEU A 53 14.64 -7.12 0.47
N PHE A 54 13.52 -6.75 -0.12
CA PHE A 54 13.48 -5.94 -1.34
C PHE A 54 14.11 -4.56 -1.14
N LEU A 55 13.81 -3.87 -0.04
CA LEU A 55 14.44 -2.59 0.34
C LEU A 55 15.94 -2.74 0.55
N CYS A 56 16.39 -3.76 1.29
CA CYS A 56 17.81 -4.00 1.52
C CYS A 56 18.57 -4.27 0.21
N PHE A 57 18.02 -5.14 -0.63
CA PHE A 57 18.62 -5.45 -1.95
C PHE A 57 18.72 -4.21 -2.83
N SER A 58 17.62 -3.45 -2.93
CA SER A 58 17.56 -2.25 -3.77
C SER A 58 18.49 -1.14 -3.27
N THR A 59 18.60 -0.97 -1.96
CA THR A 59 19.58 -0.04 -1.37
C THR A 59 21.00 -0.38 -1.77
N LEU A 60 21.39 -1.66 -1.69
CA LEU A 60 22.71 -2.12 -2.10
C LEU A 60 22.93 -1.93 -3.61
N ALA A 61 21.90 -2.14 -4.42
CA ALA A 61 21.98 -1.94 -5.86
C ALA A 61 22.20 -0.46 -6.21
N PHE A 62 21.43 0.47 -5.64
CA PHE A 62 21.63 1.90 -5.89
C PHE A 62 22.96 2.44 -5.39
N MET A 63 23.46 1.96 -4.26
CA MET A 63 24.83 2.28 -3.80
C MET A 63 25.90 1.90 -4.83
N ARG A 64 25.69 0.83 -5.59
CA ARG A 64 26.67 0.35 -6.60
C ARG A 64 26.47 1.00 -7.96
N ILE A 65 25.24 1.30 -8.35
CA ILE A 65 24.90 1.82 -9.69
C ILE A 65 25.12 3.34 -9.75
N GLU A 66 24.76 4.05 -8.67
CA GLU A 66 24.75 5.52 -8.62
C GLU A 66 25.82 6.11 -7.68
N ASP A 67 26.66 5.26 -7.07
CA ASP A 67 27.66 5.67 -6.05
C ASP A 67 27.04 6.46 -4.88
N MET A 68 25.76 6.18 -4.57
CA MET A 68 25.05 6.85 -3.49
C MET A 68 25.56 6.42 -2.12
N SER A 69 25.53 7.35 -1.15
CA SER A 69 25.78 6.97 0.25
C SER A 69 24.68 5.98 0.71
N ARG A 70 25.00 5.16 1.73
CA ARG A 70 24.03 4.18 2.26
C ARG A 70 22.73 4.86 2.72
N ARG A 71 22.82 6.04 3.31
CA ARG A 71 21.66 6.81 3.79
C ARG A 71 20.81 7.31 2.63
N ASP A 72 21.43 7.90 1.63
CA ASP A 72 20.73 8.46 0.47
C ASP A 72 20.08 7.37 -0.37
N ALA A 73 20.77 6.24 -0.60
CA ALA A 73 20.21 5.10 -1.31
C ALA A 73 18.99 4.49 -0.57
N PHE A 74 19.08 4.33 0.76
CA PHE A 74 17.96 3.81 1.55
C PHE A 74 16.78 4.78 1.55
N TYR A 75 17.03 6.07 1.77
CA TYR A 75 16.04 7.13 1.71
C TYR A 75 15.34 7.15 0.34
N PHE A 76 16.12 7.14 -0.75
CA PHE A 76 15.60 7.10 -2.11
C PHE A 76 14.71 5.89 -2.37
N CYS A 77 15.15 4.70 -1.94
CA CYS A 77 14.32 3.49 -2.03
C CYS A 77 13.00 3.65 -1.26
N CYS A 78 13.03 4.19 -0.04
CA CYS A 78 11.83 4.39 0.76
C CYS A 78 10.86 5.37 0.11
N THR A 79 11.34 6.53 -0.37
CA THR A 79 10.50 7.56 -0.99
C THR A 79 9.85 7.07 -2.29
N LEU A 80 10.56 6.25 -3.08
CA LEU A 80 9.99 5.63 -4.27
C LEU A 80 8.96 4.54 -3.92
N LEU A 81 9.27 3.67 -2.94
CA LEU A 81 8.38 2.57 -2.56
C LEU A 81 7.06 3.07 -1.97
N THR A 82 7.13 4.16 -1.20
CA THR A 82 5.94 4.84 -0.64
C THR A 82 5.23 5.75 -1.65
N THR A 83 5.75 5.83 -2.87
CA THR A 83 5.21 6.67 -3.97
C THR A 83 5.23 8.18 -3.68
N VAL A 84 5.97 8.63 -2.66
CA VAL A 84 6.10 10.06 -2.32
C VAL A 84 6.97 10.79 -3.34
N GLY A 85 8.20 10.27 -3.60
CA GLY A 85 9.09 10.77 -4.64
C GLY A 85 9.36 12.28 -4.60
N TYR A 86 9.98 12.78 -3.54
CA TYR A 86 10.28 14.23 -3.39
C TYR A 86 11.12 14.82 -4.53
N GLY A 87 11.91 13.99 -5.23
CA GLY A 87 12.73 14.45 -6.35
C GLY A 87 14.05 15.13 -5.97
N ASP A 88 14.34 15.23 -4.68
CA ASP A 88 15.59 15.77 -4.11
C ASP A 88 16.79 14.86 -4.43
N ILE A 89 16.57 13.56 -4.44
CA ILE A 89 17.53 12.56 -4.93
C ILE A 89 16.93 11.87 -6.15
N ALA A 90 17.65 11.90 -7.27
CA ALA A 90 17.24 11.28 -8.52
C ALA A 90 18.42 10.58 -9.20
N PRO A 91 18.21 9.46 -9.91
CA PRO A 91 19.26 8.74 -10.61
C PRO A 91 19.80 9.58 -11.76
N GLN A 92 21.12 9.70 -11.85
CA GLN A 92 21.81 10.48 -12.87
C GLN A 92 22.25 9.60 -14.05
N THR A 93 22.60 8.34 -13.78
CA THR A 93 23.12 7.42 -14.80
C THR A 93 22.01 6.71 -15.57
N VAL A 94 22.29 6.28 -16.80
CA VAL A 94 21.35 5.50 -17.61
C VAL A 94 21.02 4.16 -16.94
N PRO A 95 22.01 3.39 -16.40
CA PRO A 95 21.70 2.18 -15.64
C PRO A 95 20.83 2.43 -14.40
N GLY A 96 21.10 3.52 -13.67
CA GLY A 96 20.30 3.89 -12.50
C GLY A 96 18.85 4.19 -12.87
N LYS A 97 18.61 4.95 -13.95
CA LYS A 97 17.27 5.22 -14.46
C LYS A 97 16.54 3.95 -14.88
N ALA A 98 17.23 3.05 -15.59
CA ALA A 98 16.67 1.76 -16.00
C ALA A 98 16.30 0.89 -14.79
N PHE A 99 17.20 0.81 -13.80
CA PHE A 99 16.94 0.08 -12.55
C PHE A 99 15.78 0.69 -11.77
N THR A 100 15.68 2.02 -11.73
CA THR A 100 14.56 2.72 -11.06
C THR A 100 13.22 2.36 -11.69
N MET A 101 13.10 2.28 -13.01
CA MET A 101 11.86 1.86 -13.68
C MET A 101 11.43 0.45 -13.26
N VAL A 102 12.36 -0.49 -13.24
CA VAL A 102 12.08 -1.87 -12.79
C VAL A 102 11.72 -1.90 -11.30
N TYR A 103 12.46 -1.14 -10.48
CA TYR A 103 12.22 -1.04 -9.04
C TYR A 103 10.82 -0.53 -8.71
N ILE A 104 10.35 0.53 -9.39
CA ILE A 104 9.00 1.10 -9.17
C ILE A 104 7.92 0.08 -9.52
N LEU A 105 8.02 -0.60 -10.67
CA LEU A 105 7.03 -1.59 -11.10
C LEU A 105 6.93 -2.76 -10.12
N LEU A 106 8.08 -3.32 -9.73
CA LEU A 106 8.11 -4.42 -8.77
C LEU A 106 7.69 -3.96 -7.36
N GLY A 107 8.17 -2.81 -6.91
CA GLY A 107 7.85 -2.24 -5.60
C GLY A 107 6.37 -1.94 -5.44
N LEU A 108 5.74 -1.32 -6.43
CA LEU A 108 4.31 -1.03 -6.41
C LEU A 108 3.47 -2.31 -6.32
N THR A 109 3.82 -3.33 -7.12
CA THR A 109 3.15 -4.64 -7.07
C THR A 109 3.29 -5.28 -5.69
N LEU A 110 4.48 -5.20 -5.11
CA LEU A 110 4.79 -5.78 -3.80
C LEU A 110 4.01 -5.08 -2.67
N VAL A 111 4.00 -3.74 -2.65
CA VAL A 111 3.25 -2.94 -1.67
C VAL A 111 1.75 -3.19 -1.78
N THR A 112 1.21 -3.20 -3.00
CA THR A 112 -0.22 -3.47 -3.23
C THR A 112 -0.62 -4.86 -2.72
N THR A 113 0.22 -5.87 -2.93
CA THR A 113 0.01 -7.23 -2.43
C THR A 113 0.02 -7.27 -0.90
N CYS A 114 0.96 -6.57 -0.24
CA CYS A 114 1.04 -6.46 1.22
C CYS A 114 -0.23 -5.81 1.80
N ILE A 115 -0.67 -4.69 1.23
CA ILE A 115 -1.89 -4.00 1.68
C ILE A 115 -3.10 -4.91 1.51
N GLY A 116 -3.22 -5.61 0.37
CA GLY A 116 -4.29 -6.57 0.12
C GLY A 116 -4.32 -7.69 1.16
N THR A 117 -3.16 -8.22 1.55
CA THR A 117 -3.05 -9.26 2.59
C THR A 117 -3.51 -8.74 3.96
N ILE A 118 -3.09 -7.54 4.35
CA ILE A 118 -3.48 -6.91 5.63
C ILE A 118 -5.00 -6.69 5.67
N ILE A 119 -5.58 -6.18 4.59
CA ILE A 119 -7.03 -5.93 4.50
C ILE A 119 -7.80 -7.26 4.58
N SER A 120 -7.34 -8.31 3.89
CA SER A 120 -8.02 -9.61 3.90
C SER A 120 -8.02 -10.25 5.29
N GLU A 121 -6.89 -10.23 5.99
CA GLU A 121 -6.79 -10.72 7.37
C GLU A 121 -7.66 -9.90 8.34
N GLY A 122 -7.63 -8.57 8.21
CA GLY A 122 -8.49 -7.68 8.99
C GLY A 122 -9.99 -7.94 8.75
N ALA A 123 -10.38 -8.21 7.51
CA ALA A 123 -11.75 -8.56 7.16
C ALA A 123 -12.18 -9.92 7.76
N HIS A 124 -11.30 -10.92 7.75
CA HIS A 124 -11.56 -12.23 8.39
C HIS A 124 -11.77 -12.09 9.91
N LEU A 125 -11.01 -11.26 10.58
CA LEU A 125 -11.20 -10.98 12.02
C LEU A 125 -12.51 -10.20 12.28
N ALA A 126 -12.90 -9.30 11.38
CA ALA A 126 -14.12 -8.51 11.52
C ALA A 126 -15.40 -9.32 11.22
N THR A 127 -15.32 -10.34 10.35
CA THR A 127 -16.48 -11.17 9.93
C THR A 127 -16.70 -12.41 10.79
N ALA A 128 -15.88 -12.66 11.80
CA ALA A 128 -16.05 -13.78 12.75
C ALA A 128 -17.30 -13.66 13.65
N GLY A 129 -18.09 -12.58 13.52
CA GLY A 129 -19.39 -12.40 14.18
C GLY A 129 -20.56 -12.63 13.23
N PRO A 130 -21.80 -12.82 13.77
CA PRO A 130 -22.99 -12.93 12.93
C PRO A 130 -23.13 -11.69 12.03
N PRO A 131 -23.60 -11.85 10.77
CA PRO A 131 -23.76 -10.75 9.83
C PRO A 131 -24.72 -9.73 10.41
N GLN A 132 -24.17 -8.68 11.01
CA GLN A 132 -24.94 -7.56 11.50
C GLN A 132 -25.09 -6.55 10.37
N LEU A 133 -26.30 -6.19 10.02
CA LEU A 133 -26.59 -5.08 9.12
C LEU A 133 -25.76 -3.87 9.57
N PRO A 134 -24.96 -3.26 8.68
CA PRO A 134 -24.13 -2.12 9.05
C PRO A 134 -25.05 -1.00 9.49
N SER A 135 -25.03 -0.65 10.77
CA SER A 135 -25.69 0.56 11.22
C SER A 135 -24.88 1.75 10.71
N VAL A 136 -25.52 2.68 10.02
CA VAL A 136 -24.91 3.92 9.51
C VAL A 136 -24.06 4.62 10.60
N GLN A 137 -24.48 4.53 11.85
CA GLN A 137 -23.73 5.05 12.99
C GLN A 137 -22.39 4.35 13.23
N ARG A 138 -22.28 3.05 12.96
CA ARG A 138 -21.00 2.31 13.12
C ARG A 138 -20.03 2.71 12.02
N GLU A 139 -20.49 2.83 10.79
CA GLU A 139 -19.66 3.27 9.67
C GLU A 139 -19.20 4.72 9.85
N LEU A 140 -20.10 5.60 10.32
CA LEU A 140 -19.74 6.99 10.60
C LEU A 140 -18.69 7.11 11.71
N ARG A 141 -18.77 6.28 12.75
CA ARG A 141 -17.76 6.23 13.82
C ARG A 141 -16.43 5.71 13.31
N SER A 142 -16.40 4.66 12.49
CA SER A 142 -15.17 4.13 11.92
C SER A 142 -14.49 5.14 10.99
N LEU A 143 -15.28 5.85 10.18
CA LEU A 143 -14.79 6.93 9.34
C LEU A 143 -14.22 8.09 10.17
N ALA A 144 -14.93 8.51 11.22
CA ALA A 144 -14.47 9.57 12.11
C ALA A 144 -13.17 9.20 12.82
N LEU A 145 -13.03 7.94 13.28
CA LEU A 145 -11.78 7.44 13.87
C LEU A 145 -10.64 7.42 12.86
N ALA A 146 -10.89 6.99 11.62
CA ALA A 146 -9.88 7.00 10.57
C ALA A 146 -9.40 8.41 10.24
N VAL A 147 -10.33 9.37 10.10
CA VAL A 147 -9.99 10.79 9.88
C VAL A 147 -9.20 11.35 11.05
N LEU A 148 -9.62 11.05 12.29
CA LEU A 148 -8.92 11.50 13.48
C LEU A 148 -7.49 10.93 13.57
N LEU A 149 -7.30 9.67 13.19
CA LEU A 149 -5.99 9.04 13.14
C LEU A 149 -5.08 9.71 12.10
N VAL A 150 -5.58 9.97 10.90
CA VAL A 150 -4.84 10.67 9.84
C VAL A 150 -4.44 12.06 10.31
N LEU A 151 -5.34 12.81 10.92
CA LEU A 151 -5.05 14.13 11.47
C LEU A 151 -4.00 14.06 12.59
N ALA A 152 -4.09 13.08 13.48
CA ALA A 152 -3.11 12.89 14.56
C ALA A 152 -1.70 12.61 14.01
N VAL A 153 -1.57 11.74 13.01
CA VAL A 153 -0.29 11.45 12.35
C VAL A 153 0.27 12.70 11.68
N ASN A 154 -0.57 13.48 10.99
CA ASN A 154 -0.13 14.73 10.36
C ASN A 154 0.29 15.78 11.40
N CYS A 155 -0.40 15.89 12.54
CA CYS A 155 0.01 16.79 13.63
C CYS A 155 1.37 16.40 14.21
N ILE A 156 1.60 15.09 14.40
CA ILE A 156 2.89 14.58 14.90
C ILE A 156 4.00 14.88 13.89
N GLY A 157 3.78 14.60 12.60
CA GLY A 157 4.73 14.91 11.53
C GLY A 157 5.06 16.41 11.45
N ALA A 158 4.04 17.25 11.46
CA ALA A 158 4.20 18.71 11.48
C ALA A 158 5.02 19.19 12.68
N TYR A 159 4.70 18.68 13.87
CA TYR A 159 5.45 19.03 15.09
C TYR A 159 6.94 18.69 14.95
N TRP A 160 7.28 17.49 14.46
CA TRP A 160 8.66 17.07 14.28
C TRP A 160 9.42 17.95 13.30
N VAL A 161 8.84 18.26 12.15
CA VAL A 161 9.49 19.10 11.12
C VAL A 161 9.69 20.53 11.62
N VAL A 162 8.71 21.11 12.32
CA VAL A 162 8.86 22.42 12.96
C VAL A 162 10.01 22.44 13.97
N GLN A 163 10.18 21.37 14.77
CA GLN A 163 11.25 21.31 15.77
C GLN A 163 12.64 21.09 15.16
N ILE A 164 12.75 20.32 14.09
CA ILE A 164 14.04 19.96 13.49
C ILE A 164 14.50 21.05 12.51
N ASP A 165 13.62 21.50 11.62
CA ASP A 165 13.97 22.38 10.51
C ASP A 165 13.67 23.87 10.79
N GLY A 166 12.96 24.16 11.88
CA GLY A 166 12.60 25.52 12.26
C GLY A 166 11.64 26.22 11.29
N VAL A 167 10.90 25.46 10.49
CA VAL A 167 9.88 25.98 9.57
C VAL A 167 8.66 26.50 10.31
N SER A 168 7.82 27.31 9.64
CA SER A 168 6.58 27.77 10.24
C SER A 168 5.63 26.59 10.55
N VAL A 169 4.74 26.76 11.52
CA VAL A 169 3.74 25.73 11.86
C VAL A 169 2.86 25.38 10.65
N PHE A 170 2.55 26.37 9.82
CA PHE A 170 1.78 26.17 8.60
C PHE A 170 2.56 25.30 7.59
N ASP A 171 3.84 25.62 7.35
CA ASP A 171 4.68 24.86 6.43
C ASP A 171 4.91 23.43 6.93
N GLY A 172 5.07 23.24 8.25
CA GLY A 172 5.16 21.90 8.84
C GLY A 172 3.91 21.07 8.63
N PHE A 173 2.73 21.67 8.77
CA PHE A 173 1.45 20.97 8.52
C PHE A 173 1.25 20.67 7.04
N TYR A 174 1.58 21.61 6.18
CA TYR A 174 1.58 21.47 4.73
C TYR A 174 2.51 20.32 4.31
N TRP A 175 3.76 20.31 4.79
CA TRP A 175 4.71 19.24 4.51
C TRP A 175 4.19 17.86 4.97
N ALA A 176 3.64 17.76 6.18
CA ALA A 176 3.09 16.52 6.69
C ALA A 176 1.94 16.02 5.81
N LEU A 177 1.07 16.93 5.34
CA LEU A 177 -0.07 16.58 4.51
C LEU A 177 0.36 16.08 3.12
N ILE A 178 1.25 16.80 2.42
CA ILE A 178 1.72 16.37 1.08
C ILE A 178 2.52 15.07 1.14
N THR A 179 3.20 14.81 2.26
CA THR A 179 3.92 13.55 2.50
C THR A 179 2.95 12.40 2.75
N SER A 180 2.00 12.56 3.66
CA SER A 180 1.04 11.51 4.02
C SER A 180 0.09 11.15 2.88
N THR A 181 -0.19 12.10 1.99
CA THR A 181 -1.00 11.87 0.79
C THR A 181 -0.19 11.39 -0.41
N SER A 182 1.12 11.18 -0.24
CA SER A 182 2.04 10.75 -1.30
C SER A 182 2.10 11.70 -2.51
N VAL A 183 1.86 12.99 -2.30
CA VAL A 183 1.96 14.03 -3.34
C VAL A 183 3.41 14.46 -3.54
N GLY A 184 4.20 14.59 -2.44
CA GLY A 184 5.64 14.79 -2.42
C GLY A 184 6.14 15.89 -3.35
N LEU A 185 5.67 17.13 -3.19
CA LEU A 185 6.02 18.24 -4.10
C LEU A 185 7.51 18.62 -4.05
N GLY A 186 8.21 18.28 -2.96
CA GLY A 186 9.65 18.55 -2.80
C GLY A 186 10.01 20.05 -2.67
N ASP A 187 9.04 20.90 -2.47
CA ASP A 187 9.20 22.36 -2.31
C ASP A 187 9.72 22.76 -0.91
N ILE A 188 9.50 21.91 0.07
CA ILE A 188 10.07 22.03 1.41
C ILE A 188 11.05 20.86 1.61
N GLU A 189 12.34 21.13 1.45
CA GLU A 189 13.41 20.19 1.78
C GLU A 189 13.68 20.25 3.28
N THR A 190 13.58 19.12 3.98
CA THR A 190 14.04 19.00 5.35
C THR A 190 15.55 19.12 5.38
N LYS A 191 16.07 20.08 6.14
CA LYS A 191 17.51 20.29 6.26
C LYS A 191 18.13 19.08 6.92
N ASP A 192 18.95 18.36 6.17
CA ASP A 192 19.79 17.32 6.72
C ASP A 192 20.71 17.95 7.78
N ALA A 193 20.56 17.56 9.04
CA ALA A 193 21.40 18.02 10.16
C ALA A 193 22.90 17.71 9.97
N THR A 194 23.27 17.15 8.83
CA THR A 194 24.63 16.73 8.46
C THR A 194 25.25 17.56 7.33
N ARG A 195 24.55 18.60 6.80
CA ARG A 195 25.09 19.50 5.78
C ARG A 195 25.59 20.84 6.37
N THR A 196 26.15 20.83 7.60
CA THR A 196 26.97 21.91 8.13
C THR A 196 28.45 21.60 8.02
#